data_2a050534e08e77d1d31ce69d47c4b207
#
_entry.id   2a050534e08e77d1d31ce69d47c4b207
#
_cell.length_a   1.000
_cell.length_b   1.000
_cell.length_c   1.000
_cell.angle_alpha   90.00
_cell.angle_beta   90.00
_cell.angle_gamma   90.00
#
_symmetry.space_group_name_H-M   'P 1'
#
loop_
_entity.id
_entity.type
_entity.pdbx_description
1 polymer ?
#
loop_
_entity_poly.entity_id
_entity_poly.type
_entity_poly.pdbx_seq_one_letter_code
_entity_poly.pdbx_strand_id
1 'polypeptide(L)'
;MAVLGRLWLAARAVRAVAVLGAEGGVSQTLSVDDLGGGEYLAVSKRDGDLGEFIYSWSAPSPTGPWTPHKGVPAPSDFDVGLLKYAPLAHPEVPLGTGLMLVSVSRNTTDIRRLVEDPELGVVEFVEVALP
;
A
#
# COMPACT_ATOMS: atom_id res chain seq x y z
N MET A 1 29.53 16.56 14.59
CA MET A 1 28.26 16.91 13.94
C MET A 1 27.41 15.68 13.56
N ALA A 2 28.00 14.63 13.01
CA ALA A 2 27.24 13.40 12.63
C ALA A 2 26.63 12.64 13.84
N VAL A 3 27.24 12.68 15.01
CA VAL A 3 26.78 11.99 16.23
C VAL A 3 25.52 12.63 16.82
N LEU A 4 25.44 13.95 16.81
CA LEU A 4 24.25 14.68 17.31
C LEU A 4 23.02 14.47 16.44
N GLY A 5 23.18 14.37 15.13
CA GLY A 5 22.07 14.10 14.21
C GLY A 5 21.47 12.70 14.38
N ARG A 6 22.32 11.68 14.65
CA ARG A 6 21.85 10.31 14.91
C ARG A 6 21.10 10.18 16.24
N LEU A 7 21.57 10.84 17.28
CA LEU A 7 20.90 10.88 18.59
C LEU A 7 19.53 11.56 18.51
N TRP A 8 19.40 12.58 17.70
CA TRP A 8 18.14 13.31 17.55
C TRP A 8 17.08 12.50 16.80
N LEU A 9 17.49 11.77 15.75
CA LEU A 9 16.63 10.83 15.01
C LEU A 9 16.19 9.66 15.90
N ALA A 10 17.10 9.08 16.68
CA ALA A 10 16.80 8.00 17.62
C ALA A 10 15.83 8.47 18.72
N ALA A 11 16.03 9.66 19.29
CA ALA A 11 15.15 10.22 20.32
C ALA A 11 13.72 10.54 19.78
N ARG A 12 13.59 10.85 18.50
CA ARG A 12 12.27 11.01 17.85
C ARG A 12 11.60 9.68 17.57
N ALA A 13 12.34 8.67 17.13
CA ALA A 13 11.81 7.33 16.87
C ALA A 13 11.21 6.68 18.13
N VAL A 14 11.79 6.93 19.30
CA VAL A 14 11.26 6.46 20.60
C VAL A 14 9.88 7.05 20.94
N ARG A 15 9.49 8.18 20.33
CA ARG A 15 8.18 8.80 20.51
C ARG A 15 7.17 8.48 19.41
N ALA A 16 7.58 7.69 18.40
CA ALA A 16 6.67 7.27 17.35
C ALA A 16 5.63 6.28 17.91
N VAL A 17 4.38 6.50 17.54
CA VAL A 17 3.25 5.63 17.92
C VAL A 17 2.71 5.00 16.65
N ALA A 18 2.51 3.68 16.67
CA ALA A 18 1.88 2.98 15.56
C ALA A 18 0.41 3.42 15.46
N VAL A 19 0.00 3.90 14.30
CA VAL A 19 -1.39 4.30 14.00
C VAL A 19 -2.15 3.20 13.28
N LEU A 20 -1.44 2.30 12.58
CA LEU A 20 -1.93 1.06 11.99
C LEU A 20 -0.97 -0.06 12.40
N GLY A 21 -1.51 -1.11 12.98
CA GLY A 21 -0.72 -2.27 13.40
C GLY A 21 -0.25 -3.12 12.23
N ALA A 22 0.81 -3.91 12.43
CA ALA A 22 1.29 -4.86 11.43
C ALA A 22 0.39 -6.10 11.35
N GLU A 23 -0.06 -6.61 12.48
CA GLU A 23 -0.95 -7.77 12.53
C GLU A 23 -2.36 -7.39 12.06
N GLY A 24 -2.82 -8.02 10.98
CA GLY A 24 -4.10 -7.70 10.35
C GLY A 24 -4.17 -6.30 9.76
N GLY A 25 -3.04 -5.61 9.66
CA GLY A 25 -2.91 -4.24 9.19
C GLY A 25 -2.18 -4.12 7.86
N VAL A 26 -1.51 -2.98 7.69
CA VAL A 26 -0.83 -2.61 6.44
C VAL A 26 0.48 -3.34 6.22
N SER A 27 0.91 -3.43 4.97
CA SER A 27 2.26 -3.86 4.60
C SER A 27 3.29 -2.73 4.79
N GLN A 28 4.54 -2.95 4.36
CA GLN A 28 5.59 -1.94 4.45
C GLN A 28 5.32 -0.72 3.56
N THR A 29 4.50 -0.89 2.52
CA THR A 29 4.13 0.14 1.55
C THR A 29 2.65 0.44 1.66
N LEU A 30 2.30 1.70 1.84
CA LEU A 30 0.92 2.17 1.84
C LEU A 30 0.83 3.57 1.26
N SER A 31 -0.31 3.91 0.68
CA SER A 31 -0.72 5.30 0.49
C SER A 31 -1.68 5.73 1.59
N VAL A 32 -1.64 7.01 1.95
CA VAL A 32 -2.64 7.64 2.82
C VAL A 32 -3.05 8.94 2.17
N ASP A 33 -4.32 9.07 1.86
CA ASP A 33 -4.88 10.18 1.10
C ASP A 33 -5.98 10.88 1.90
N ASP A 34 -6.03 12.20 1.82
CA ASP A 34 -7.14 13.01 2.31
C ASP A 34 -8.16 13.13 1.17
N LEU A 35 -9.33 12.52 1.35
CA LEU A 35 -10.42 12.56 0.38
C LEU A 35 -11.27 13.82 0.51
N GLY A 36 -10.95 14.69 1.47
CA GLY A 36 -11.76 15.84 1.81
C GLY A 36 -12.91 15.51 2.78
N GLY A 37 -13.56 16.55 3.31
CA GLY A 37 -14.70 16.38 4.22
C GLY A 37 -14.36 15.73 5.56
N GLY A 38 -13.08 15.58 5.93
CA GLY A 38 -12.63 14.88 7.12
C GLY A 38 -12.58 13.36 6.95
N GLU A 39 -12.41 12.88 5.74
CA GLU A 39 -12.27 11.47 5.41
C GLU A 39 -10.88 11.18 4.87
N TYR A 40 -10.21 10.21 5.50
CA TYR A 40 -8.89 9.72 5.10
C TYR A 40 -8.99 8.27 4.65
N LEU A 41 -8.25 7.93 3.62
CA LEU A 41 -8.15 6.59 3.07
C LEU A 41 -6.70 6.12 3.05
N ALA A 42 -6.43 4.96 3.61
CA ALA A 42 -5.17 4.25 3.43
C ALA A 42 -5.39 3.04 2.51
N VAL A 43 -4.45 2.77 1.62
CA VAL A 43 -4.48 1.60 0.73
C VAL A 43 -3.17 0.85 0.86
N SER A 44 -3.26 -0.46 1.07
CA SER A 44 -2.11 -1.34 1.20
C SER A 44 -2.52 -2.80 0.94
N LYS A 45 -1.57 -3.70 0.91
CA LYS A 45 -1.88 -5.12 1.13
C LYS A 45 -2.05 -5.40 2.61
N ARG A 46 -2.92 -6.32 2.95
CA ARG A 46 -3.08 -6.83 4.30
C ARG A 46 -2.20 -8.07 4.48
N ASP A 47 -1.68 -8.23 5.70
CA ASP A 47 -0.86 -9.38 6.11
C ASP A 47 0.48 -9.48 5.36
N GLY A 48 1.10 -8.31 5.11
CA GLY A 48 2.43 -8.18 4.50
C GLY A 48 2.40 -7.84 3.01
N ASP A 49 3.58 -7.54 2.46
CA ASP A 49 3.74 -7.04 1.08
C ASP A 49 3.25 -8.01 0.01
N LEU A 50 3.28 -9.30 0.31
CA LEU A 50 2.86 -10.37 -0.59
C LEU A 50 1.51 -10.97 -0.21
N GLY A 51 0.75 -10.32 0.65
CA GLY A 51 -0.63 -10.69 0.99
C GLY A 51 -1.52 -10.83 -0.26
N GLU A 52 -2.58 -11.61 -0.15
CA GLU A 52 -3.43 -11.98 -1.30
C GLU A 52 -4.38 -10.86 -1.73
N PHE A 53 -4.73 -9.94 -0.82
CA PHE A 53 -5.73 -8.91 -1.09
C PHE A 53 -5.19 -7.51 -0.87
N ILE A 54 -5.64 -6.59 -1.73
CA ILE A 54 -5.60 -5.16 -1.46
C ILE A 54 -6.73 -4.84 -0.50
N TYR A 55 -6.41 -4.08 0.54
CA TYR A 55 -7.36 -3.52 1.50
C TYR A 55 -7.31 -2.00 1.46
N SER A 56 -8.41 -1.38 1.81
CA SER A 56 -8.43 0.01 2.22
C SER A 56 -8.79 0.13 3.70
N TRP A 57 -8.39 1.23 4.30
CA TRP A 57 -8.78 1.60 5.66
C TRP A 57 -9.28 3.03 5.61
N SER A 58 -10.47 3.27 6.12
CA SER A 58 -11.01 4.62 6.28
C SER A 58 -10.85 5.14 7.71
N ALA A 59 -10.65 6.45 7.86
CA ALA A 59 -10.54 7.10 9.15
C ALA A 59 -11.03 8.55 9.11
N PRO A 60 -11.49 9.10 10.25
CA PRO A 60 -11.86 10.50 10.37
C PRO A 60 -10.64 11.43 10.56
N SER A 61 -9.45 10.89 10.74
CA SER A 61 -8.20 11.63 10.88
C SER A 61 -7.01 10.78 10.42
N PRO A 62 -5.84 11.38 10.09
CA PRO A 62 -4.66 10.62 9.67
C PRO A 62 -4.08 9.74 10.79
N THR A 63 -4.50 9.94 12.02
CA THR A 63 -4.10 9.11 13.17
C THR A 63 -5.13 8.04 13.52
N GLY A 64 -6.21 7.93 12.78
CA GLY A 64 -7.30 6.97 13.00
C GLY A 64 -8.46 7.52 13.85
N PRO A 65 -9.29 6.63 14.41
CA PRO A 65 -9.23 5.18 14.29
C PRO A 65 -9.48 4.69 12.86
N TRP A 66 -8.74 3.69 12.41
CA TRP A 66 -8.81 3.13 11.07
C TRP A 66 -9.73 1.92 11.02
N THR A 67 -10.64 1.91 10.05
CA THR A 67 -11.57 0.81 9.80
C THR A 67 -11.19 0.09 8.52
N PRO A 68 -10.87 -1.23 8.56
CA PRO A 68 -10.46 -2.00 7.39
C PRO A 68 -11.65 -2.37 6.49
N HIS A 69 -11.43 -2.32 5.18
CA HIS A 69 -12.35 -2.75 4.14
C HIS A 69 -11.62 -3.65 3.14
N LYS A 70 -12.17 -4.84 2.90
CA LYS A 70 -11.61 -5.77 1.95
C LYS A 70 -11.89 -5.29 0.52
N GLY A 71 -10.82 -5.12 -0.23
CA GLY A 71 -10.89 -4.75 -1.64
C GLY A 71 -10.76 -5.94 -2.58
N VAL A 72 -9.91 -5.81 -3.59
CA VAL A 72 -9.77 -6.78 -4.67
C VAL A 72 -8.60 -7.75 -4.44
N PRO A 73 -8.65 -8.97 -5.00
CA PRO A 73 -7.53 -9.88 -4.96
C PRO A 73 -6.37 -9.36 -5.84
N ALA A 74 -5.17 -9.46 -5.33
CA ALA A 74 -3.93 -9.19 -6.06
C ALA A 74 -2.83 -10.18 -5.61
N PRO A 75 -3.07 -11.49 -5.71
CA PRO A 75 -2.12 -12.48 -5.23
C PRO A 75 -0.85 -12.47 -6.10
N SER A 76 0.29 -12.74 -5.46
CA SER A 76 1.49 -13.18 -6.17
C SER A 76 1.30 -14.64 -6.60
N ASP A 77 1.97 -15.03 -7.69
CA ASP A 77 2.01 -16.42 -8.14
C ASP A 77 3.46 -16.92 -8.03
N PHE A 78 3.76 -17.53 -6.89
CA PHE A 78 5.09 -18.02 -6.58
C PHE A 78 5.50 -19.23 -7.41
N ASP A 79 4.53 -20.03 -7.88
CA ASP A 79 4.81 -21.22 -8.70
C ASP A 79 5.44 -20.85 -10.04
N VAL A 80 5.02 -19.70 -10.59
CA VAL A 80 5.62 -19.14 -11.80
C VAL A 80 6.54 -17.95 -11.52
N GLY A 81 6.82 -17.66 -10.26
CA GLY A 81 7.74 -16.61 -9.83
C GLY A 81 7.25 -15.19 -10.11
N LEU A 82 5.94 -14.94 -10.13
CA LEU A 82 5.36 -13.61 -10.30
C LEU A 82 4.99 -12.99 -8.96
N LEU A 83 5.40 -11.73 -8.77
CA LEU A 83 5.15 -10.95 -7.56
C LEU A 83 4.19 -9.81 -7.86
N LYS A 84 3.24 -9.57 -6.95
CA LYS A 84 2.38 -8.38 -6.92
C LYS A 84 2.45 -7.76 -5.52
N TYR A 85 2.84 -6.49 -5.44
CA TYR A 85 3.08 -5.80 -4.17
C TYR A 85 2.89 -4.28 -4.32
N ALA A 86 3.05 -3.55 -3.22
CA ALA A 86 3.03 -2.09 -3.16
C ALA A 86 1.82 -1.46 -3.89
N PRO A 87 0.57 -1.77 -3.50
CA PRO A 87 -0.57 -1.05 -4.03
C PRO A 87 -0.54 0.40 -3.54
N LEU A 88 -0.81 1.36 -4.45
CA LEU A 88 -0.90 2.78 -4.14
C LEU A 88 -2.19 3.35 -4.75
N ALA A 89 -2.93 4.12 -3.97
CA ALA A 89 -4.11 4.82 -4.44
C ALA A 89 -3.75 6.03 -5.31
N HIS A 90 -4.63 6.34 -6.25
CA HIS A 90 -4.50 7.47 -7.18
C HIS A 90 -5.78 8.32 -7.15
N PRO A 91 -6.04 9.08 -6.07
CA PRO A 91 -7.22 9.93 -5.95
C PRO A 91 -7.23 11.07 -6.97
N GLU A 92 -6.06 11.43 -7.52
CA GLU A 92 -5.91 12.42 -8.58
C GLU A 92 -6.48 11.98 -9.93
N VAL A 93 -6.75 10.69 -10.13
CA VAL A 93 -7.37 10.15 -11.34
C VAL A 93 -8.86 9.97 -11.09
N PRO A 94 -9.73 10.82 -11.68
CA PRO A 94 -11.16 10.73 -11.45
C PRO A 94 -11.73 9.48 -12.12
N LEU A 95 -12.34 8.62 -11.32
CA LEU A 95 -13.16 7.50 -11.78
C LEU A 95 -14.63 7.75 -11.51
N GLY A 96 -15.49 6.80 -11.82
CA GLY A 96 -16.89 6.83 -11.45
C GLY A 96 -17.10 6.93 -9.94
N THR A 97 -18.27 7.37 -9.51
CA THR A 97 -18.61 7.52 -8.09
C THR A 97 -18.37 6.22 -7.31
N GLY A 98 -17.68 6.34 -6.19
CA GLY A 98 -17.42 5.21 -5.29
C GLY A 98 -16.28 4.29 -5.75
N LEU A 99 -15.46 4.71 -6.74
CA LEU A 99 -14.31 3.95 -7.21
C LEU A 99 -13.01 4.73 -7.00
N MET A 100 -11.94 4.01 -6.73
CA MET A 100 -10.57 4.49 -6.62
C MET A 100 -9.67 3.69 -7.55
N LEU A 101 -8.84 4.38 -8.34
CA LEU A 101 -7.77 3.74 -9.09
C LEU A 101 -6.63 3.37 -8.15
N VAL A 102 -6.16 2.14 -8.25
CA VAL A 102 -5.02 1.63 -7.46
C VAL A 102 -4.01 1.02 -8.42
N SER A 103 -2.75 1.47 -8.34
CA SER A 103 -1.65 0.82 -9.04
C SER A 103 -1.08 -0.32 -8.19
N VAL A 104 -0.68 -1.40 -8.83
CA VAL A 104 -0.02 -2.55 -8.18
C VAL A 104 1.28 -2.83 -8.90
N SER A 105 2.38 -2.80 -8.17
CA SER A 105 3.69 -3.15 -8.72
C SER A 105 3.75 -4.64 -9.04
N ARG A 106 4.35 -4.95 -10.19
CA ARG A 106 4.60 -6.32 -10.63
C ARG A 106 6.10 -6.55 -10.76
N ASN A 107 6.52 -7.76 -10.49
CA ASN A 107 7.92 -8.16 -10.63
C ASN A 107 8.01 -9.68 -10.78
N THR A 108 9.24 -10.18 -10.91
CA THR A 108 9.52 -11.61 -10.93
C THR A 108 10.67 -11.94 -9.98
N THR A 109 10.70 -13.17 -9.50
CA THR A 109 11.79 -13.69 -8.66
C THR A 109 13.09 -13.94 -9.45
N ASP A 110 13.03 -13.95 -10.79
CA ASP A 110 14.19 -14.09 -11.68
C ASP A 110 14.34 -12.85 -12.57
N ILE A 111 15.35 -12.03 -12.28
CA ILE A 111 15.63 -10.78 -13.01
C ILE A 111 15.86 -11.01 -14.52
N ARG A 112 16.36 -12.18 -14.94
CA ARG A 112 16.59 -12.48 -16.35
C ARG A 112 15.28 -12.48 -17.13
N ARG A 113 14.19 -12.90 -16.50
CA ARG A 113 12.87 -12.89 -17.13
C ARG A 113 12.38 -11.47 -17.42
N LEU A 114 12.74 -10.47 -16.61
CA LEU A 114 12.43 -9.07 -16.90
C LEU A 114 13.21 -8.53 -18.10
N VAL A 115 14.41 -9.06 -18.35
CA VAL A 115 15.21 -8.69 -19.54
C VAL A 115 14.61 -9.32 -20.79
N GLU A 116 14.14 -10.57 -20.71
CA GLU A 116 13.52 -11.31 -21.81
C GLU A 116 12.09 -10.83 -22.10
N ASP A 117 11.34 -10.51 -21.05
CA ASP A 117 9.95 -10.04 -21.12
C ASP A 117 9.71 -8.89 -20.13
N PRO A 118 9.97 -7.64 -20.54
CA PRO A 118 9.78 -6.46 -19.70
C PRO A 118 8.33 -6.24 -19.24
N GLU A 119 7.34 -6.81 -19.92
CA GLU A 119 5.92 -6.70 -19.57
C GLU A 119 5.62 -7.31 -18.19
N LEU A 120 6.46 -8.22 -17.71
CA LEU A 120 6.35 -8.79 -16.37
C LEU A 120 6.51 -7.75 -15.26
N GLY A 121 7.22 -6.64 -15.53
CA GLY A 121 7.45 -5.54 -14.59
C GLY A 121 6.52 -4.34 -14.79
N VAL A 122 5.59 -4.39 -15.73
CA VAL A 122 4.64 -3.31 -15.98
C VAL A 122 3.64 -3.23 -14.82
N VAL A 123 3.41 -2.01 -14.33
CA VAL A 123 2.43 -1.73 -13.28
C VAL A 123 1.03 -2.10 -13.76
N GLU A 124 0.30 -2.82 -12.93
CA GLU A 124 -1.11 -3.13 -13.14
C GLU A 124 -1.98 -2.07 -12.44
N PHE A 125 -3.07 -1.67 -13.08
CA PHE A 125 -4.06 -0.78 -12.49
C PHE A 125 -5.35 -1.54 -12.25
N VAL A 126 -5.92 -1.38 -11.08
CA VAL A 126 -7.19 -1.99 -10.68
C VAL A 126 -8.14 -0.92 -10.09
N GLU A 127 -9.41 -1.13 -10.26
CA GLU A 127 -10.44 -0.30 -9.62
C GLU A 127 -10.87 -0.94 -8.31
N VAL A 128 -10.86 -0.16 -7.25
CA VAL A 128 -11.23 -0.61 -5.91
C VAL A 128 -12.43 0.23 -5.45
N ALA A 129 -13.46 -0.44 -4.94
CA ALA A 129 -14.60 0.27 -4.37
C ALA A 129 -14.17 1.05 -3.11
N LEU A 130 -14.61 2.28 -3.01
CA LEU A 130 -14.51 3.07 -1.78
C LEU A 130 -15.48 2.52 -0.74
N PRO A 131 -15.11 2.57 0.55
CA PRO A 131 -15.99 2.16 1.64
C PRO A 131 -17.25 3.02 1.77
#